data_3f7ffb38395ef0621017c5a272fcc692
#
_entry.id   3f7ffb38395ef0621017c5a272fcc692
#
_cell.length_a   1.000
_cell.length_b   1.000
_cell.length_c   1.000
_cell.angle_alpha   90.00
_cell.angle_beta   90.00
_cell.angle_gamma   90.00
#
_symmetry.space_group_name_H-M   'P 1'
#
loop_
_entity.id
_entity.type
_entity.pdbx_description
1 polymer ?
#
loop_
_entity_poly.entity_id
_entity_poly.type
_entity_poly.pdbx_seq_one_letter_code
_entity_poly.pdbx_strand_id
1 'polypeptide(L)'
;MLPRTASLLTEEPQHESTHVPSPHTGAHRLHEFAKLAMVDIVDSATRSRMMSGIRGRNTKPEVLIRSLLHRQGFRFRLDARDLPGRPDIVLPRYRAVVLVHGCFWHGHDCRLFKWPQTRPEFWRDKIGRNRANDDKVRAALLAAGWRVGVVWECALRGADRDIEGVLTRLVQWLKSDAPDFEERG
;
A
#
# COMPACT_ATOMS: atom_id res chain seq x y z
N MET A 1 49.95 52.16 -31.08
CA MET A 1 51.16 51.58 -31.70
C MET A 1 50.87 50.16 -32.11
N LEU A 2 50.53 49.94 -33.40
CA LEU A 2 50.54 48.65 -34.08
C LEU A 2 51.93 48.41 -34.59
N PRO A 3 52.35 47.17 -34.78
CA PRO A 3 52.23 46.54 -36.10
C PRO A 3 51.87 45.05 -36.01
N ARG A 4 51.05 44.55 -36.95
CA ARG A 4 51.27 43.97 -38.29
C ARG A 4 51.65 42.50 -38.26
N THR A 5 50.70 41.70 -38.73
CA THR A 5 50.72 40.73 -39.84
C THR A 5 51.77 39.57 -39.87
N ALA A 6 51.28 38.35 -39.96
CA ALA A 6 51.73 37.37 -40.95
C ALA A 6 50.63 36.31 -41.21
N SER A 7 50.26 36.26 -42.47
CA SER A 7 49.45 35.27 -43.17
C SER A 7 50.38 34.17 -43.68
N LEU A 8 50.01 32.90 -43.60
CA LEU A 8 50.44 31.80 -44.45
C LEU A 8 49.42 30.69 -44.35
N LEU A 9 48.58 30.49 -45.31
CA LEU A 9 48.55 29.53 -46.43
C LEU A 9 48.37 28.06 -45.99
N THR A 10 47.17 27.55 -46.22
CA THR A 10 46.75 26.38 -46.99
C THR A 10 47.47 25.07 -46.81
N GLU A 11 46.76 24.06 -46.41
CA GLU A 11 46.73 22.77 -47.11
C GLU A 11 45.49 21.98 -46.61
N GLU A 12 44.59 21.68 -47.53
CA GLU A 12 43.58 20.65 -47.38
C GLU A 12 44.25 19.28 -47.62
N PRO A 13 43.89 18.25 -46.90
CA PRO A 13 43.94 16.90 -47.41
C PRO A 13 42.55 16.30 -47.60
N GLN A 14 42.50 15.65 -48.67
CA GLN A 14 41.47 14.96 -49.40
C GLN A 14 40.60 13.99 -48.64
N HIS A 15 39.37 14.00 -49.05
CA HIS A 15 38.29 13.06 -48.90
C HIS A 15 38.74 11.59 -48.94
N GLU A 16 38.61 10.90 -47.81
CA GLU A 16 38.58 9.47 -47.77
C GLU A 16 37.16 9.01 -47.37
N SER A 17 36.50 8.47 -48.37
CA SER A 17 35.14 7.93 -48.30
C SER A 17 35.13 6.64 -47.49
N THR A 18 34.86 6.70 -46.21
CA THR A 18 34.53 5.52 -45.42
C THR A 18 33.04 5.28 -45.42
N HIS A 19 32.70 4.24 -46.13
CA HIS A 19 31.37 3.65 -46.20
C HIS A 19 30.83 3.29 -44.79
N VAL A 20 29.84 4.05 -44.33
CA VAL A 20 29.10 3.75 -43.09
C VAL A 20 27.97 2.77 -43.43
N PRO A 21 27.94 1.54 -42.89
CA PRO A 21 26.81 0.64 -43.10
C PRO A 21 25.58 1.14 -42.35
N SER A 22 24.44 1.20 -43.02
CA SER A 22 23.14 1.55 -42.49
C SER A 22 22.75 0.71 -41.28
N PRO A 23 22.19 1.31 -40.21
CA PRO A 23 21.68 0.58 -39.03
C PRO A 23 20.21 0.19 -39.23
N HIS A 24 19.94 -0.83 -40.04
CA HIS A 24 18.59 -1.38 -40.16
C HIS A 24 18.59 -2.87 -39.85
N THR A 25 18.91 -3.29 -38.62
CA THR A 25 18.61 -4.66 -38.15
C THR A 25 18.64 -4.79 -36.60
N GLY A 26 18.52 -3.71 -35.85
CA GLY A 26 18.56 -3.75 -34.36
C GLY A 26 17.21 -3.65 -33.64
N ALA A 27 16.16 -3.17 -34.31
CA ALA A 27 14.89 -2.86 -33.63
C ALA A 27 14.00 -4.07 -33.32
N HIS A 28 14.17 -5.19 -34.03
CA HIS A 28 13.31 -6.38 -33.80
C HIS A 28 13.77 -7.26 -32.62
N ARG A 29 15.02 -7.19 -32.18
CA ARG A 29 15.49 -8.01 -31.04
C ARG A 29 15.18 -7.43 -29.66
N LEU A 30 15.01 -6.13 -29.54
CA LEU A 30 14.71 -5.51 -28.24
C LEU A 30 13.24 -5.69 -27.82
N HIS A 31 12.33 -5.93 -28.80
CA HIS A 31 10.93 -6.17 -28.50
C HIS A 31 10.63 -7.59 -27.98
N GLU A 32 11.52 -8.54 -28.25
CA GLU A 32 11.37 -9.93 -27.81
C GLU A 32 11.87 -10.14 -26.36
N PHE A 33 12.89 -9.40 -25.95
CA PHE A 33 13.38 -9.44 -24.56
C PHE A 33 12.43 -8.76 -23.57
N ALA A 34 11.60 -7.81 -24.00
CA ALA A 34 10.59 -7.17 -23.16
C ALA A 34 9.39 -8.09 -22.85
N LYS A 35 9.15 -9.15 -23.62
CA LYS A 35 8.10 -10.13 -23.37
C LYS A 35 8.48 -11.23 -22.37
N LEU A 36 9.77 -11.45 -22.09
CA LEU A 36 10.23 -12.48 -21.15
C LEU A 36 10.25 -12.04 -19.69
N ALA A 37 9.98 -10.78 -19.38
CA ALA A 37 10.09 -10.24 -18.01
C ALA A 37 8.79 -10.26 -17.19
N MET A 38 7.72 -10.91 -17.67
CA MET A 38 6.43 -10.98 -16.95
C MET A 38 5.90 -12.40 -16.83
N VAL A 39 6.76 -13.34 -16.48
CA VAL A 39 6.27 -14.66 -16.03
C VAL A 39 5.89 -14.51 -14.58
N ASP A 40 4.60 -14.62 -14.35
CA ASP A 40 4.01 -14.74 -13.03
C ASP A 40 4.62 -15.96 -12.33
N ILE A 41 5.30 -15.74 -11.21
CA ILE A 41 6.03 -16.77 -10.48
C ILE A 41 5.10 -17.90 -10.00
N VAL A 42 3.79 -17.67 -10.04
CA VAL A 42 2.76 -18.62 -9.54
C VAL A 42 1.68 -18.79 -10.60
N ASP A 43 1.36 -20.03 -10.96
CA ASP A 43 0.25 -20.34 -11.87
C ASP A 43 -1.11 -19.86 -11.30
N SER A 44 -2.10 -19.74 -12.19
CA SER A 44 -3.42 -19.18 -11.82
C SER A 44 -4.16 -20.02 -10.77
N ALA A 45 -3.97 -21.36 -10.77
CA ALA A 45 -4.61 -22.25 -9.81
C ALA A 45 -3.98 -22.12 -8.42
N THR A 46 -2.67 -22.02 -8.35
CA THR A 46 -1.94 -21.76 -7.10
C THR A 46 -2.29 -20.38 -6.54
N ARG A 47 -2.37 -19.34 -7.42
CA ARG A 47 -2.82 -18.02 -7.00
C ARG A 47 -4.26 -18.06 -6.47
N SER A 48 -5.17 -18.71 -7.15
CA SER A 48 -6.56 -18.86 -6.70
C SER A 48 -6.62 -19.53 -5.33
N ARG A 49 -5.83 -20.60 -5.10
CA ARG A 49 -5.71 -21.25 -3.79
C ARG A 49 -5.14 -20.31 -2.71
N MET A 50 -4.10 -19.55 -3.02
CA MET A 50 -3.53 -18.58 -2.09
C MET A 50 -4.56 -17.50 -1.73
N MET A 51 -5.28 -16.98 -2.72
CA MET A 51 -6.31 -15.96 -2.51
C MET A 51 -7.52 -16.48 -1.76
N SER A 52 -7.96 -17.71 -2.01
CA SER A 52 -9.07 -18.34 -1.27
C SER A 52 -8.72 -18.66 0.19
N GLY A 53 -7.45 -18.83 0.50
CA GLY A 53 -6.95 -19.00 1.87
C GLY A 53 -6.90 -17.70 2.69
N ILE A 54 -7.07 -16.53 2.06
CA ILE A 54 -7.08 -15.24 2.76
C ILE A 54 -8.44 -15.07 3.42
N ARG A 55 -8.49 -15.30 4.71
CA ARG A 55 -9.68 -15.05 5.52
C ARG A 55 -9.86 -13.56 5.70
N GLY A 56 -11.03 -13.04 5.30
CA GLY A 56 -11.41 -11.64 5.52
C GLY A 56 -11.79 -11.31 6.97
N ARG A 57 -11.56 -12.24 7.91
CA ARG A 57 -11.92 -12.09 9.33
C ARG A 57 -10.99 -12.93 10.20
N ASN A 58 -10.86 -12.53 11.45
CA ASN A 58 -9.98 -13.16 12.43
C ASN A 58 -8.54 -13.24 11.93
N THR A 59 -8.09 -12.20 11.29
CA THR A 59 -6.70 -12.03 10.88
C THR A 59 -5.81 -11.93 12.12
N LYS A 60 -4.51 -12.23 11.96
CA LYS A 60 -3.55 -12.15 13.08
C LYS A 60 -3.55 -10.76 13.76
N PRO A 61 -3.55 -9.61 13.00
CA PRO A 61 -3.66 -8.28 13.60
C PRO A 61 -4.94 -8.08 14.41
N GLU A 62 -6.10 -8.47 13.87
CA GLU A 62 -7.38 -8.36 14.60
C GLU A 62 -7.38 -9.15 15.91
N VAL A 63 -6.95 -10.42 15.87
CA VAL A 63 -6.88 -11.28 17.06
C VAL A 63 -5.92 -10.71 18.10
N LEU A 64 -4.80 -10.13 17.67
CA LEU A 64 -3.84 -9.47 18.55
C LEU A 64 -4.49 -8.31 19.29
N ILE A 65 -5.07 -7.34 18.59
CA ILE A 65 -5.73 -6.17 19.21
C ILE A 65 -6.86 -6.60 20.14
N ARG A 66 -7.70 -7.55 19.73
CA ARG A 66 -8.77 -8.10 20.58
C ARG A 66 -8.23 -8.69 21.89
N SER A 67 -7.17 -9.50 21.79
CA SER A 67 -6.53 -10.10 22.96
C SER A 67 -5.96 -9.06 23.91
N LEU A 68 -5.29 -8.03 23.36
CA LEU A 68 -4.70 -6.93 24.12
C LEU A 68 -5.78 -6.12 24.85
N LEU A 69 -6.83 -5.70 24.16
CA LEU A 69 -7.94 -4.96 24.76
C LEU A 69 -8.68 -5.78 25.82
N HIS A 70 -8.90 -7.09 25.56
CA HIS A 70 -9.55 -7.97 26.53
C HIS A 70 -8.74 -8.09 27.83
N ARG A 71 -7.43 -8.22 27.75
CA ARG A 71 -6.51 -8.25 28.91
C ARG A 71 -6.51 -6.96 29.71
N GLN A 72 -6.75 -5.82 29.01
CA GLN A 72 -6.93 -4.49 29.66
C GLN A 72 -8.33 -4.28 30.24
N GLY A 73 -9.17 -5.33 30.25
CA GLY A 73 -10.53 -5.25 30.84
C GLY A 73 -11.60 -4.69 29.91
N PHE A 74 -11.27 -4.36 28.65
CA PHE A 74 -12.30 -3.92 27.71
C PHE A 74 -13.20 -5.08 27.28
N ARG A 75 -14.48 -4.77 27.11
CA ARG A 75 -15.48 -5.69 26.59
C ARG A 75 -16.04 -5.13 25.31
N PHE A 76 -16.13 -5.97 24.28
CA PHE A 76 -16.49 -5.58 22.93
C PHE A 76 -17.38 -6.63 22.25
N ARG A 77 -18.10 -6.21 21.22
CA ARG A 77 -18.82 -7.09 20.30
C ARG A 77 -17.97 -7.28 19.04
N LEU A 78 -18.15 -8.44 18.43
CA LEU A 78 -17.63 -8.78 17.12
C LEU A 78 -18.80 -8.97 16.16
N ASP A 79 -18.52 -8.91 14.85
CA ASP A 79 -19.48 -9.22 13.80
C ASP A 79 -20.79 -8.39 13.88
N ALA A 80 -20.66 -7.10 14.17
CA ALA A 80 -21.77 -6.17 14.30
C ALA A 80 -22.40 -5.87 12.93
N ARG A 81 -23.36 -6.70 12.50
CA ARG A 81 -24.07 -6.57 11.21
C ARG A 81 -25.01 -5.38 11.18
N ASP A 82 -25.35 -4.86 12.32
CA ASP A 82 -26.16 -3.68 12.56
C ASP A 82 -25.41 -2.36 12.30
N LEU A 83 -24.08 -2.41 12.11
CA LEU A 83 -23.25 -1.23 11.86
C LEU A 83 -22.68 -1.18 10.44
N PRO A 84 -22.51 0.02 9.87
CA PRO A 84 -21.85 0.21 8.58
C PRO A 84 -20.47 -0.45 8.56
N GLY A 85 -20.14 -1.16 7.46
CA GLY A 85 -18.84 -1.79 7.26
C GLY A 85 -18.54 -2.98 8.15
N ARG A 86 -19.37 -3.33 9.11
CA ARG A 86 -19.16 -4.42 10.08
C ARG A 86 -17.81 -4.32 10.78
N PRO A 87 -17.62 -3.35 11.66
CA PRO A 87 -16.33 -3.10 12.32
C PRO A 87 -15.77 -4.35 13.02
N ASP A 88 -14.45 -4.49 13.04
CA ASP A 88 -13.74 -5.64 13.61
C ASP A 88 -13.91 -5.75 15.11
N ILE A 89 -14.06 -4.58 15.79
CA ILE A 89 -14.24 -4.48 17.23
C ILE A 89 -15.23 -3.35 17.51
N VAL A 90 -16.29 -3.63 18.25
CA VAL A 90 -17.29 -2.61 18.68
C VAL A 90 -17.29 -2.53 20.19
N LEU A 91 -17.04 -1.34 20.72
CA LEU A 91 -17.01 -1.04 22.16
C LEU A 91 -18.20 -0.14 22.54
N PRO A 92 -19.39 -0.70 22.80
CA PRO A 92 -20.60 0.09 23.03
C PRO A 92 -20.48 1.07 24.20
N ARG A 93 -19.84 0.66 25.30
CA ARG A 93 -19.60 1.50 26.47
C ARG A 93 -18.85 2.79 26.13
N TYR A 94 -17.99 2.75 25.13
CA TYR A 94 -17.16 3.87 24.70
C TYR A 94 -17.70 4.58 23.45
N ARG A 95 -18.85 4.13 22.91
CA ARG A 95 -19.36 4.59 21.60
C ARG A 95 -18.27 4.58 20.54
N ALA A 96 -17.40 3.59 20.57
CA ALA A 96 -16.23 3.49 19.70
C ALA A 96 -16.22 2.18 18.92
N VAL A 97 -15.72 2.25 17.69
CA VAL A 97 -15.38 1.09 16.85
C VAL A 97 -13.92 1.13 16.52
N VAL A 98 -13.31 -0.05 16.35
CA VAL A 98 -11.93 -0.17 15.86
C VAL A 98 -11.95 -1.02 14.61
N LEU A 99 -11.36 -0.48 13.55
CA LEU A 99 -11.09 -1.12 12.27
C LEU A 99 -9.61 -1.51 12.25
N VAL A 100 -9.31 -2.74 11.86
CA VAL A 100 -7.93 -3.24 11.76
C VAL A 100 -7.61 -3.49 10.29
N HIS A 101 -6.93 -2.54 9.68
CA HIS A 101 -6.71 -2.52 8.24
C HIS A 101 -5.41 -3.20 7.81
N GLY A 102 -5.52 -4.16 6.92
CA GLY A 102 -4.37 -4.74 6.22
C GLY A 102 -3.81 -3.76 5.18
N CYS A 103 -2.53 -3.41 5.29
CA CYS A 103 -1.92 -2.35 4.47
C CYS A 103 -2.06 -2.58 2.97
N PHE A 104 -1.94 -3.81 2.50
CA PHE A 104 -2.09 -4.14 1.09
C PHE A 104 -3.52 -3.88 0.58
N TRP A 105 -4.53 -4.34 1.31
CA TRP A 105 -5.92 -4.31 0.86
C TRP A 105 -6.52 -2.90 0.82
N HIS A 106 -6.00 -2.01 1.67
CA HIS A 106 -6.45 -0.64 1.81
C HIS A 106 -5.48 0.38 1.19
N GLY A 107 -4.43 -0.09 0.51
CA GLY A 107 -3.48 0.76 -0.21
C GLY A 107 -2.74 1.75 0.70
N HIS A 108 -2.43 1.33 1.93
CA HIS A 108 -1.74 2.17 2.89
C HIS A 108 -0.30 2.45 2.46
N ASP A 109 0.08 3.73 2.42
CA ASP A 109 1.43 4.15 2.05
C ASP A 109 2.42 3.87 3.21
N CYS A 110 2.99 2.66 3.19
CA CYS A 110 3.96 2.20 4.19
C CYS A 110 4.87 1.11 3.62
N ARG A 111 5.89 0.72 4.39
CA ARG A 111 6.87 -0.31 4.01
C ARG A 111 6.27 -1.68 3.66
N LEU A 112 5.06 -1.99 4.11
CA LEU A 112 4.39 -3.27 3.82
C LEU A 112 3.59 -3.25 2.51
N PHE A 113 3.32 -2.06 1.95
CA PHE A 113 2.58 -1.91 0.72
C PHE A 113 3.53 -1.86 -0.48
N LYS A 114 3.25 -2.70 -1.48
CA LYS A 114 3.92 -2.65 -2.78
C LYS A 114 2.88 -2.90 -3.87
N TRP A 115 2.90 -2.07 -4.90
CA TRP A 115 2.03 -2.29 -6.05
C TRP A 115 2.38 -3.59 -6.75
N PRO A 116 1.40 -4.48 -6.99
CA PRO A 116 1.61 -5.68 -7.78
C PRO A 116 2.04 -5.33 -9.21
N GLN A 117 3.06 -6.02 -9.70
CA GLN A 117 3.55 -5.84 -11.06
C GLN A 117 2.65 -6.53 -12.09
N THR A 118 1.95 -7.60 -11.71
CA THR A 118 1.01 -8.30 -12.56
C THR A 118 -0.40 -7.70 -12.43
N ARG A 119 -1.06 -7.45 -13.56
CA ARG A 119 -2.41 -6.87 -13.64
C ARG A 119 -2.55 -5.55 -12.84
N PRO A 120 -1.69 -4.54 -13.08
CA PRO A 120 -1.63 -3.33 -12.26
C PRO A 120 -2.95 -2.56 -12.26
N GLU A 121 -3.66 -2.49 -13.39
CA GLU A 121 -4.96 -1.80 -13.51
C GLU A 121 -6.01 -2.46 -12.62
N PHE A 122 -6.13 -3.79 -12.65
CA PHE A 122 -7.04 -4.52 -11.78
C PHE A 122 -6.80 -4.18 -10.30
N TRP A 123 -5.53 -4.11 -9.88
CA TRP A 123 -5.21 -3.81 -8.49
C TRP A 123 -5.46 -2.35 -8.14
N ARG A 124 -5.20 -1.40 -9.05
CA ARG A 124 -5.54 0.02 -8.85
C ARG A 124 -7.04 0.18 -8.64
N ASP A 125 -7.86 -0.42 -9.49
CA ASP A 125 -9.32 -0.39 -9.35
C ASP A 125 -9.80 -1.06 -8.06
N LYS A 126 -9.24 -2.22 -7.73
CA LYS A 126 -9.63 -2.98 -6.55
C LYS A 126 -9.32 -2.21 -5.27
N ILE A 127 -8.09 -1.71 -5.14
CA ILE A 127 -7.65 -0.94 -3.98
C ILE A 127 -8.37 0.40 -3.93
N GLY A 128 -8.57 1.07 -5.07
CA GLY A 128 -9.33 2.31 -5.14
C GLY A 128 -10.77 2.15 -4.62
N ARG A 129 -11.46 1.07 -5.03
CA ARG A 129 -12.80 0.75 -4.49
C ARG A 129 -12.80 0.45 -3.01
N ASN A 130 -11.78 -0.25 -2.50
CA ASN A 130 -11.67 -0.50 -1.08
C ASN A 130 -11.53 0.81 -0.30
N ARG A 131 -10.63 1.71 -0.71
CA ARG A 131 -10.42 3.03 -0.07
C ARG A 131 -11.71 3.86 -0.08
N ALA A 132 -12.38 3.97 -1.22
CA ALA A 132 -13.65 4.68 -1.32
C ALA A 132 -14.74 4.08 -0.39
N ASN A 133 -14.75 2.75 -0.23
CA ASN A 133 -15.63 2.09 0.72
C ASN A 133 -15.24 2.40 2.18
N ASP A 134 -13.96 2.44 2.51
CA ASP A 134 -13.47 2.77 3.86
C ASP A 134 -13.91 4.19 4.25
N ASP A 135 -13.74 5.17 3.36
CA ASP A 135 -14.18 6.55 3.55
C ASP A 135 -15.70 6.63 3.78
N LYS A 136 -16.48 5.91 2.97
CA LYS A 136 -17.94 5.83 3.11
C LYS A 136 -18.35 5.21 4.45
N VAL A 137 -17.72 4.11 4.83
CA VAL A 137 -17.99 3.41 6.09
C VAL A 137 -17.66 4.31 7.28
N ARG A 138 -16.48 4.96 7.26
CA ARG A 138 -16.05 5.88 8.31
C ARG A 138 -17.03 7.03 8.47
N ALA A 139 -17.41 7.68 7.37
CA ALA A 139 -18.38 8.78 7.40
C ALA A 139 -19.74 8.34 7.98
N ALA A 140 -20.25 7.16 7.59
CA ALA A 140 -21.51 6.63 8.08
C ALA A 140 -21.45 6.27 9.57
N LEU A 141 -20.34 5.74 10.06
CA LEU A 141 -20.15 5.45 11.49
C LEU A 141 -20.12 6.74 12.33
N LEU A 142 -19.36 7.76 11.88
CA LEU A 142 -19.29 9.07 12.52
C LEU A 142 -20.68 9.74 12.55
N ALA A 143 -21.41 9.72 11.43
CA ALA A 143 -22.77 10.26 11.35
C ALA A 143 -23.75 9.54 12.28
N ALA A 144 -23.53 8.23 12.54
CA ALA A 144 -24.29 7.45 13.51
C ALA A 144 -23.83 7.69 14.97
N GLY A 145 -22.93 8.63 15.21
CA GLY A 145 -22.43 9.01 16.53
C GLY A 145 -21.42 8.02 17.14
N TRP A 146 -20.75 7.22 16.29
CA TRP A 146 -19.66 6.36 16.71
C TRP A 146 -18.33 7.08 16.55
N ARG A 147 -17.41 6.89 17.49
CA ARG A 147 -16.00 7.25 17.34
C ARG A 147 -15.30 6.14 16.57
N VAL A 148 -14.39 6.49 15.66
CA VAL A 148 -13.78 5.53 14.75
C VAL A 148 -12.27 5.50 14.94
N GLY A 149 -11.73 4.37 15.38
CA GLY A 149 -10.29 4.11 15.42
C GLY A 149 -9.88 3.19 14.28
N VAL A 150 -8.75 3.50 13.64
CA VAL A 150 -8.11 2.66 12.63
C VAL A 150 -6.72 2.25 13.14
N VAL A 151 -6.46 0.95 13.13
CA VAL A 151 -5.14 0.40 13.45
C VAL A 151 -4.62 -0.31 12.21
N TRP A 152 -3.50 0.17 11.68
CA TRP A 152 -2.88 -0.40 10.50
C TRP A 152 -1.99 -1.60 10.83
N GLU A 153 -1.98 -2.59 9.95
CA GLU A 153 -1.14 -3.79 10.07
C GLU A 153 0.34 -3.44 10.28
N CYS A 154 0.85 -2.36 9.67
CA CYS A 154 2.25 -1.95 9.80
C CYS A 154 2.63 -1.56 11.23
N ALA A 155 1.72 -1.01 12.01
CA ALA A 155 1.94 -0.72 13.44
C ALA A 155 2.12 -1.99 14.29
N LEU A 156 1.58 -3.11 13.80
CA LEU A 156 1.54 -4.38 14.53
C LEU A 156 2.56 -5.41 14.03
N ARG A 157 3.28 -5.09 12.94
CA ARG A 157 4.13 -6.05 12.23
C ARG A 157 5.52 -5.49 11.93
N GLY A 158 6.53 -6.30 12.17
CA GLY A 158 7.94 -5.97 11.94
C GLY A 158 8.78 -6.19 13.18
N ALA A 159 10.11 -6.05 13.05
CA ALA A 159 11.04 -6.22 14.18
C ALA A 159 10.91 -5.06 15.19
N ASP A 160 10.69 -3.85 14.67
CA ASP A 160 10.66 -2.61 15.45
C ASP A 160 9.24 -2.22 15.91
N ARG A 161 8.31 -3.18 15.95
CA ARG A 161 6.94 -2.91 16.37
C ARG A 161 6.85 -2.59 17.87
N ASP A 162 6.24 -1.47 18.18
CA ASP A 162 5.91 -1.04 19.54
C ASP A 162 4.48 -1.42 19.91
N ILE A 163 4.23 -2.70 20.17
CA ILE A 163 2.89 -3.21 20.49
C ILE A 163 2.33 -2.59 21.78
N GLU A 164 3.17 -2.36 22.77
CA GLU A 164 2.75 -1.77 24.04
C GLU A 164 2.37 -0.30 23.87
N GLY A 165 3.15 0.46 23.10
CA GLY A 165 2.82 1.84 22.76
C GLY A 165 1.55 1.95 21.93
N VAL A 166 1.36 1.09 20.92
CA VAL A 166 0.11 1.01 20.15
C VAL A 166 -1.08 0.79 21.09
N LEU A 167 -0.99 -0.19 22.00
CA LEU A 167 -2.04 -0.46 22.97
C LEU A 167 -2.29 0.74 23.89
N THR A 168 -1.24 1.36 24.38
CA THR A 168 -1.33 2.53 25.28
C THR A 168 -2.06 3.68 24.60
N ARG A 169 -1.67 4.04 23.37
CA ARG A 169 -2.32 5.12 22.60
C ARG A 169 -3.79 4.79 22.26
N LEU A 170 -4.06 3.54 21.86
CA LEU A 170 -5.43 3.07 21.61
C LEU A 170 -6.31 3.15 22.87
N VAL A 171 -5.79 2.73 24.03
CA VAL A 171 -6.51 2.80 25.32
C VAL A 171 -6.73 4.25 25.76
N GLN A 172 -5.74 5.12 25.58
CA GLN A 172 -5.89 6.56 25.85
C GLN A 172 -6.99 7.17 25.00
N TRP A 173 -6.98 6.88 23.68
CA TRP A 173 -8.07 7.32 22.80
C TRP A 173 -9.43 6.77 23.22
N LEU A 174 -9.55 5.49 23.54
CA LEU A 174 -10.83 4.91 24.01
C LEU A 174 -11.38 5.62 25.24
N LYS A 175 -10.51 6.13 26.13
CA LYS A 175 -10.87 6.86 27.35
C LYS A 175 -11.03 8.37 27.15
N SER A 176 -10.69 8.92 25.99
CA SER A 176 -10.87 10.33 25.62
C SER A 176 -12.20 10.56 24.91
N ASP A 177 -12.47 11.81 24.54
CA ASP A 177 -13.64 12.20 23.74
C ASP A 177 -13.28 12.44 22.27
N ALA A 178 -12.05 12.16 21.85
CA ALA A 178 -11.61 12.36 20.47
C ALA A 178 -12.45 11.51 19.51
N PRO A 179 -13.00 12.10 18.43
CA PRO A 179 -13.91 11.41 17.53
C PRO A 179 -13.25 10.33 16.71
N ASP A 180 -11.96 10.46 16.45
CA ASP A 180 -11.20 9.52 15.64
C ASP A 180 -9.80 9.25 16.19
N PHE A 181 -9.20 8.20 15.68
CA PHE A 181 -7.87 7.72 16.04
C PHE A 181 -7.29 6.97 14.85
N GLU A 182 -6.01 7.14 14.61
CA GLU A 182 -5.30 6.37 13.59
C GLU A 182 -3.90 6.02 14.09
N GLU A 183 -3.59 4.72 14.07
CA GLU A 183 -2.29 4.19 14.44
C GLU A 183 -1.58 3.60 13.23
N ARG A 184 -0.42 4.15 12.90
CA ARG A 184 0.44 3.75 11.78
C ARG A 184 1.82 3.32 12.30
N GLY A 185 2.50 2.43 11.53
CA GLY A 185 3.87 1.98 11.83
C GLY A 185 4.89 2.57 10.88
#